data_077c32d2bf2bed6991d1765593b66883
#
_entry.id   077c32d2bf2bed6991d1765593b66883
#
_cell.length_a   1.000
_cell.length_b   1.000
_cell.length_c   1.000
_cell.angle_alpha   90.00
_cell.angle_beta   90.00
_cell.angle_gamma   90.00
#
_symmetry.space_group_name_H-M   'P 1'
#
loop_
_entity.id
_entity.type
_entity.pdbx_description
1 polymer ?
#
loop_
_entity_poly.entity_id
_entity_poly.type
_entity_poly.pdbx_seq_one_letter_code
_entity_poly.pdbx_strand_id
1 'polypeptide(L)'
;MNTIYFEALTPENIARAADIIRAGGLLGIPTETVYGLGANALDEEAVLHIFEAKGRPQDNPLIVHIADFDQIYDLCPSVPPQAKQLAEAFCPGPMTMIVPKGDCIPDEVSCGLDTVGIRLPSHPMARALIRESGVPLAAPSANTSGRPSTTTAAHVMHDMDGKIAAVLDGGACGVGVESTVITLALERPRLLRPGGITLEQLRSVLGEVDVDRALYEKIGDDVKVSAPGMKYRHYAPKAPVTVVRGDPDKTAAYIAAHLGEQTGVMCFDEYRDCFPGCVV
;
A
#
# COMPACT_ATOMS: atom_id res chain seq x y z
N MET A 1 23.72 -2.76 9.81
CA MET A 1 22.79 -3.83 10.24
C MET A 1 22.67 -4.83 9.11
N ASN A 2 22.59 -6.14 9.35
CA ASN A 2 22.27 -7.12 8.30
C ASN A 2 20.77 -7.39 8.37
N THR A 3 20.08 -7.23 7.27
CA THR A 3 18.64 -7.55 7.17
C THR A 3 18.46 -9.06 7.10
N ILE A 4 17.67 -9.63 8.01
CA ILE A 4 17.35 -11.06 8.04
C ILE A 4 16.36 -11.36 6.91
N TYR A 5 16.59 -12.42 6.14
CA TYR A 5 15.66 -12.88 5.11
C TYR A 5 14.99 -14.18 5.56
N PHE A 6 13.67 -14.17 5.74
CA PHE A 6 12.88 -15.33 6.09
C PHE A 6 12.25 -15.95 4.82
N GLU A 7 12.84 -17.02 4.32
CA GLU A 7 12.46 -17.68 3.05
C GLU A 7 11.12 -18.45 3.11
N ALA A 8 10.63 -18.78 4.30
CA ALA A 8 9.45 -19.62 4.47
C ALA A 8 8.55 -19.12 5.58
N LEU A 9 7.24 -19.34 5.37
CA LEU A 9 6.19 -19.12 6.36
C LEU A 9 6.14 -20.29 7.35
N THR A 10 7.09 -20.33 8.27
CA THR A 10 7.03 -21.28 9.39
C THR A 10 6.51 -20.59 10.66
N PRO A 11 5.85 -21.30 11.60
CA PRO A 11 5.47 -20.73 12.88
C PRO A 11 6.65 -20.09 13.62
N GLU A 12 7.83 -20.70 13.54
CA GLU A 12 9.05 -20.17 14.14
C GLU A 12 9.46 -18.82 13.53
N ASN A 13 9.44 -18.69 12.19
CA ASN A 13 9.78 -17.44 11.51
C ASN A 13 8.76 -16.34 11.82
N ILE A 14 7.48 -16.68 11.92
CA ILE A 14 6.43 -15.73 12.32
C ILE A 14 6.64 -15.27 13.76
N ALA A 15 6.94 -16.17 14.69
CA ALA A 15 7.23 -15.82 16.10
C ALA A 15 8.45 -14.87 16.20
N ARG A 16 9.56 -15.20 15.51
CA ARG A 16 10.74 -14.33 15.44
C ARG A 16 10.46 -12.95 14.83
N ALA A 17 9.66 -12.92 13.77
CA ALA A 17 9.21 -11.67 13.15
C ALA A 17 8.33 -10.84 14.11
N ALA A 18 7.44 -11.51 14.85
CA ALA A 18 6.62 -10.86 15.87
C ALA A 18 7.45 -10.29 17.03
N ASP A 19 8.52 -10.99 17.45
CA ASP A 19 9.46 -10.47 18.45
C ASP A 19 10.15 -9.19 17.97
N ILE A 20 10.55 -9.15 16.69
CA ILE A 20 11.15 -7.95 16.09
C ILE A 20 10.15 -6.77 16.14
N ILE A 21 8.88 -7.00 15.79
CA ILE A 21 7.83 -5.97 15.85
C ILE A 21 7.62 -5.48 17.30
N ARG A 22 7.53 -6.40 18.26
CA ARG A 22 7.37 -6.06 19.69
C ARG A 22 8.54 -5.26 20.24
N ALA A 23 9.75 -5.49 19.69
CA ALA A 23 10.96 -4.75 20.04
C ALA A 23 11.12 -3.42 19.30
N GLY A 24 10.11 -2.93 18.56
CA GLY A 24 10.15 -1.68 17.80
C GLY A 24 10.90 -1.76 16.47
N GLY A 25 11.22 -2.97 16.00
CA GLY A 25 11.93 -3.18 14.73
C GLY A 25 11.04 -3.08 13.50
N LEU A 26 11.67 -2.84 12.34
CA LEU A 26 11.00 -2.74 11.04
C LEU A 26 11.08 -4.05 10.26
N LEU A 27 9.97 -4.43 9.62
CA LEU A 27 9.87 -5.61 8.77
C LEU A 27 9.31 -5.31 7.39
N GLY A 28 9.92 -5.87 6.34
CA GLY A 28 9.27 -6.02 5.05
C GLY A 28 8.23 -7.15 5.13
N ILE A 29 6.95 -6.84 4.94
CA ILE A 29 5.82 -7.78 5.06
C ILE A 29 5.10 -7.96 3.72
N PRO A 30 4.80 -9.20 3.30
CA PRO A 30 4.03 -9.44 2.09
C PRO A 30 2.56 -9.11 2.30
N THR A 31 1.93 -8.47 1.32
CA THR A 31 0.48 -8.35 1.22
C THR A 31 0.03 -8.72 -0.19
N GLU A 32 -1.27 -8.85 -0.41
CA GLU A 32 -1.82 -9.13 -1.74
C GLU A 32 -1.63 -7.95 -2.71
N THR A 33 -1.45 -6.72 -2.21
CA THR A 33 -1.28 -5.52 -3.03
C THR A 33 0.19 -5.27 -3.37
N VAL A 34 0.96 -4.83 -2.38
CA VAL A 34 2.39 -4.57 -2.45
C VAL A 34 3.02 -4.96 -1.11
N TYR A 35 4.33 -5.16 -1.06
CA TYR A 35 5.02 -5.34 0.22
C TYR A 35 4.91 -4.08 1.07
N GLY A 36 4.58 -4.25 2.34
CA GLY A 36 4.53 -3.19 3.34
C GLY A 36 5.81 -3.13 4.17
N LEU A 37 6.21 -1.93 4.60
CA LEU A 37 7.22 -1.74 5.64
C LEU A 37 6.50 -1.60 6.98
N GLY A 38 6.42 -2.71 7.72
CA GLY A 38 5.63 -2.83 8.94
C GLY A 38 6.41 -2.46 10.21
N ALA A 39 5.74 -1.74 11.10
CA ALA A 39 6.14 -1.48 12.48
C ALA A 39 4.92 -1.53 13.41
N ASN A 40 5.14 -1.61 14.72
CA ASN A 40 4.06 -1.47 15.70
C ASN A 40 3.37 -0.10 15.55
N ALA A 41 2.09 -0.10 15.21
CA ALA A 41 1.32 1.12 14.97
C ALA A 41 1.04 1.93 16.25
N LEU A 42 1.22 1.34 17.44
CA LEU A 42 0.98 1.95 18.73
C LEU A 42 2.27 2.48 19.40
N ASP A 43 3.40 2.32 18.72
CA ASP A 43 4.72 2.75 19.17
C ASP A 43 5.23 3.89 18.30
N GLU A 44 5.22 5.10 18.86
CA GLU A 44 5.65 6.33 18.19
C GLU A 44 7.06 6.23 17.60
N GLU A 45 8.02 5.70 18.39
CA GLU A 45 9.42 5.57 17.96
C GLU A 45 9.56 4.58 16.79
N ALA A 46 8.87 3.45 16.86
CA ALA A 46 8.85 2.46 15.76
C ALA A 46 8.23 3.05 14.48
N VAL A 47 7.20 3.87 14.61
CA VAL A 47 6.57 4.57 13.48
C VAL A 47 7.53 5.60 12.85
N LEU A 48 8.25 6.37 13.66
CA LEU A 48 9.25 7.33 13.18
C LEU A 48 10.37 6.64 12.39
N HIS A 49 10.81 5.47 12.80
CA HIS A 49 11.80 4.68 12.06
C HIS A 49 11.33 4.28 10.65
N ILE A 50 10.00 4.13 10.39
CA ILE A 50 9.48 3.91 9.03
C ILE A 50 9.83 5.10 8.12
N PHE A 51 9.61 6.33 8.60
CA PHE A 51 9.89 7.54 7.82
C PHE A 51 11.39 7.68 7.53
N GLU A 52 12.23 7.39 8.53
CA GLU A 52 13.69 7.42 8.39
C GLU A 52 14.19 6.40 7.36
N ALA A 53 13.80 5.11 7.51
CA ALA A 53 14.26 4.03 6.63
C ALA A 53 13.88 4.27 5.17
N LYS A 54 12.71 4.89 4.92
CA LYS A 54 12.23 5.22 3.57
C LYS A 54 12.76 6.54 3.03
N GLY A 55 13.26 7.46 3.86
CA GLY A 55 13.42 8.86 3.49
C GLY A 55 12.07 9.51 3.13
N ARG A 56 11.00 9.19 3.89
CA ARG A 56 9.64 9.64 3.64
C ARG A 56 9.35 10.93 4.41
N PRO A 57 8.70 11.94 3.79
CA PRO A 57 8.20 13.10 4.52
C PRO A 57 7.15 12.71 5.58
N GLN A 58 7.22 13.32 6.77
CA GLN A 58 6.32 13.04 7.89
C GLN A 58 4.93 13.71 7.77
N ASP A 59 4.60 14.29 6.62
CA ASP A 59 3.28 14.86 6.31
C ASP A 59 2.39 13.93 5.46
N ASN A 60 2.82 12.67 5.28
CA ASN A 60 2.13 11.68 4.46
C ASN A 60 1.73 10.49 5.34
N PRO A 61 0.45 10.41 5.78
CA PRO A 61 -0.01 9.47 6.79
C PRO A 61 0.22 8.00 6.40
N LEU A 62 0.20 7.13 7.41
CA LEU A 62 0.38 5.69 7.26
C LEU A 62 -0.97 4.97 7.36
N ILE A 63 -1.01 3.73 6.85
CA ILE A 63 -2.17 2.85 6.94
C ILE A 63 -1.90 1.82 8.04
N VAL A 64 -2.84 1.68 8.96
CA VAL A 64 -2.81 0.68 10.03
C VAL A 64 -3.43 -0.61 9.53
N HIS A 65 -2.68 -1.70 9.62
CA HIS A 65 -3.09 -3.03 9.22
C HIS A 65 -3.53 -3.84 10.44
N ILE A 66 -4.68 -4.47 10.33
CA ILE A 66 -5.30 -5.33 11.35
C ILE A 66 -5.43 -6.76 10.84
N ALA A 67 -5.55 -7.74 11.74
CA ALA A 67 -5.71 -9.15 11.39
C ALA A 67 -7.17 -9.60 11.33
N ASP A 68 -8.03 -8.96 12.11
CA ASP A 68 -9.46 -9.23 12.22
C ASP A 68 -10.23 -7.92 12.30
N PHE A 69 -11.42 -7.87 11.68
CA PHE A 69 -12.16 -6.61 11.53
C PHE A 69 -12.53 -5.98 12.88
N ASP A 70 -12.82 -6.79 13.88
CA ASP A 70 -13.26 -6.30 15.20
C ASP A 70 -12.19 -5.45 15.90
N GLN A 71 -10.91 -5.60 15.54
CA GLN A 71 -9.82 -4.75 16.06
C GLN A 71 -10.01 -3.26 15.70
N ILE A 72 -10.82 -2.95 14.68
CA ILE A 72 -11.11 -1.54 14.32
C ILE A 72 -11.78 -0.80 15.48
N TYR A 73 -12.60 -1.49 16.29
CA TYR A 73 -13.32 -0.87 17.41
C TYR A 73 -12.42 -0.54 18.59
N ASP A 74 -11.28 -1.25 18.72
CA ASP A 74 -10.26 -0.94 19.75
C ASP A 74 -9.42 0.28 19.34
N LEU A 75 -9.30 0.53 18.04
CA LEU A 75 -8.46 1.59 17.47
C LEU A 75 -9.22 2.88 17.18
N CYS A 76 -10.53 2.78 16.97
CA CYS A 76 -11.36 3.88 16.48
C CYS A 76 -12.65 3.98 17.29
N PRO A 77 -12.90 5.10 18.02
CA PRO A 77 -14.04 5.23 18.95
C PRO A 77 -15.38 5.33 18.20
N SER A 78 -15.34 5.73 16.94
CA SER A 78 -16.52 5.91 16.10
C SER A 78 -16.29 5.30 14.72
N VAL A 79 -16.83 4.10 14.51
CA VAL A 79 -16.76 3.39 13.25
C VAL A 79 -18.08 3.56 12.51
N PRO A 80 -18.10 4.24 11.36
CA PRO A 80 -19.32 4.42 10.57
C PRO A 80 -19.92 3.07 10.14
N PRO A 81 -21.26 2.91 10.08
CA PRO A 81 -21.91 1.66 9.65
C PRO A 81 -21.46 1.17 8.28
N GLN A 82 -21.10 2.09 7.38
CA GLN A 82 -20.57 1.79 6.05
C GLN A 82 -19.26 0.98 6.11
N ALA A 83 -18.46 1.12 7.16
CA ALA A 83 -17.23 0.35 7.34
C ALA A 83 -17.51 -1.15 7.44
N LYS A 84 -18.58 -1.53 8.17
CA LYS A 84 -19.00 -2.93 8.28
C LYS A 84 -19.50 -3.47 6.94
N GLN A 85 -20.30 -2.70 6.20
CA GLN A 85 -20.81 -3.08 4.88
C GLN A 85 -19.65 -3.33 3.89
N LEU A 86 -18.66 -2.43 3.88
CA LEU A 86 -17.47 -2.60 3.05
C LEU A 86 -16.61 -3.78 3.48
N ALA A 87 -16.46 -3.99 4.79
CA ALA A 87 -15.69 -5.11 5.31
C ALA A 87 -16.32 -6.47 4.94
N GLU A 88 -17.64 -6.60 5.04
CA GLU A 88 -18.38 -7.80 4.64
C GLU A 88 -18.24 -8.11 3.14
N ALA A 89 -18.13 -7.07 2.31
CA ALA A 89 -18.02 -7.22 0.86
C ALA A 89 -16.58 -7.45 0.37
N PHE A 90 -15.58 -6.80 0.99
CA PHE A 90 -14.24 -6.67 0.42
C PHE A 90 -13.09 -7.01 1.37
N CYS A 91 -13.34 -7.33 2.64
CA CYS A 91 -12.32 -7.72 3.59
C CYS A 91 -12.41 -9.22 3.96
N PRO A 92 -11.24 -9.88 4.13
CA PRO A 92 -9.90 -9.35 3.95
C PRO A 92 -9.58 -9.08 2.48
N GLY A 93 -8.91 -7.93 2.18
CA GLY A 93 -8.67 -7.55 0.79
C GLY A 93 -7.98 -6.20 0.56
N PRO A 94 -7.89 -5.78 -0.73
CA PRO A 94 -7.11 -4.64 -1.16
C PRO A 94 -7.85 -3.30 -0.95
N MET A 95 -8.43 -3.10 0.24
CA MET A 95 -9.18 -1.91 0.58
C MET A 95 -8.70 -1.29 1.89
N THR A 96 -8.67 0.04 1.93
CA THR A 96 -8.36 0.87 3.10
C THR A 96 -9.53 1.81 3.36
N MET A 97 -10.03 1.82 4.58
CA MET A 97 -11.09 2.71 5.05
C MET A 97 -10.49 3.77 5.95
N ILE A 98 -10.73 5.06 5.65
CA ILE A 98 -10.36 6.15 6.53
C ILE A 98 -11.55 6.46 7.43
N VAL A 99 -11.29 6.37 8.74
CA VAL A 99 -12.26 6.54 9.82
C VAL A 99 -11.71 7.48 10.91
N PRO A 100 -12.54 8.02 11.81
CA PRO A 100 -12.06 8.81 12.94
C PRO A 100 -11.05 8.03 13.78
N LYS A 101 -9.92 8.67 14.10
CA LYS A 101 -8.79 8.10 14.85
C LYS A 101 -9.13 8.03 16.36
N GLY A 102 -8.71 6.95 17.04
CA GLY A 102 -8.70 6.86 18.49
C GLY A 102 -7.40 7.40 19.10
N ASP A 103 -7.45 7.73 20.37
CA ASP A 103 -6.32 8.31 21.13
C ASP A 103 -5.13 7.34 21.27
N CYS A 104 -5.35 6.04 21.13
CA CYS A 104 -4.29 5.03 21.19
C CYS A 104 -3.36 5.04 19.98
N ILE A 105 -3.76 5.69 18.86
CA ILE A 105 -2.94 5.77 17.64
C ILE A 105 -2.10 7.06 17.70
N PRO A 106 -0.77 6.97 17.70
CA PRO A 106 0.12 8.13 17.70
C PRO A 106 -0.14 9.10 16.53
N ASP A 107 0.13 10.38 16.75
CA ASP A 107 -0.02 11.42 15.72
C ASP A 107 0.93 11.22 14.55
N GLU A 108 2.05 10.55 14.74
CA GLU A 108 3.02 10.18 13.70
C GLU A 108 2.40 9.27 12.65
N VAL A 109 1.49 8.37 13.03
CA VAL A 109 0.74 7.50 12.09
C VAL A 109 -0.18 8.33 11.20
N SER A 110 -0.91 9.26 11.80
CA SER A 110 -1.90 10.11 11.11
C SER A 110 -1.33 11.42 10.57
N CYS A 111 -0.07 11.75 10.89
CA CYS A 111 0.53 13.06 10.63
C CYS A 111 -0.31 14.21 11.21
N GLY A 112 -0.85 14.01 12.43
CA GLY A 112 -1.71 14.97 13.14
C GLY A 112 -3.09 15.18 12.52
N LEU A 113 -3.62 14.19 11.77
CA LEU A 113 -5.02 14.17 11.33
C LEU A 113 -5.89 13.49 12.38
N ASP A 114 -7.16 13.91 12.45
CA ASP A 114 -8.19 13.30 13.31
C ASP A 114 -8.74 11.98 12.73
N THR A 115 -8.14 11.49 11.66
CA THR A 115 -8.54 10.27 10.95
C THR A 115 -7.36 9.36 10.68
N VAL A 116 -7.64 8.06 10.54
CA VAL A 116 -6.64 7.04 10.23
C VAL A 116 -7.16 6.07 9.17
N GLY A 117 -6.27 5.60 8.30
CA GLY A 117 -6.57 4.54 7.35
C GLY A 117 -6.42 3.17 8.01
N ILE A 118 -7.48 2.36 8.01
CA ILE A 118 -7.49 0.97 8.53
C ILE A 118 -7.63 0.01 7.35
N ARG A 119 -6.82 -1.05 7.37
CA ARG A 119 -6.84 -2.10 6.34
C ARG A 119 -6.75 -3.49 6.96
N LEU A 120 -7.55 -4.42 6.44
CA LEU A 120 -7.47 -5.85 6.73
C LEU A 120 -6.94 -6.58 5.49
N PRO A 121 -5.61 -6.83 5.37
CA PRO A 121 -5.01 -7.47 4.20
C PRO A 121 -5.46 -8.93 4.08
N SER A 122 -5.55 -9.44 2.83
CA SER A 122 -5.93 -10.85 2.62
C SER A 122 -4.73 -11.81 2.73
N HIS A 123 -3.51 -11.33 2.67
CA HIS A 123 -2.32 -12.18 2.71
C HIS A 123 -2.19 -12.90 4.07
N PRO A 124 -2.14 -14.26 4.09
CA PRO A 124 -2.17 -15.02 5.34
C PRO A 124 -0.98 -14.72 6.26
N MET A 125 0.20 -14.45 5.68
CA MET A 125 1.42 -14.14 6.41
C MET A 125 1.33 -12.81 7.15
N ALA A 126 0.78 -11.77 6.51
CA ALA A 126 0.55 -10.48 7.17
C ALA A 126 -0.39 -10.62 8.36
N ARG A 127 -1.50 -11.33 8.18
CA ARG A 127 -2.47 -11.57 9.25
C ARG A 127 -1.90 -12.42 10.39
N ALA A 128 -1.13 -13.46 10.06
CA ALA A 128 -0.46 -14.30 11.07
C ALA A 128 0.53 -13.47 11.90
N LEU A 129 1.33 -12.61 11.25
CA LEU A 129 2.27 -11.73 11.95
C LEU A 129 1.54 -10.76 12.90
N ILE A 130 0.46 -10.11 12.45
CA ILE A 130 -0.32 -9.19 13.27
C ILE A 130 -0.90 -9.90 14.49
N ARG A 131 -1.46 -11.10 14.31
CA ARG A 131 -1.97 -11.91 15.44
C ARG A 131 -0.87 -12.31 16.41
N GLU A 132 0.26 -12.81 15.90
CA GLU A 132 1.37 -13.28 16.73
C GLU A 132 2.06 -12.12 17.47
N SER A 133 2.19 -10.95 16.84
CA SER A 133 2.75 -9.76 17.49
C SER A 133 1.82 -9.18 18.56
N GLY A 134 0.50 -9.42 18.45
CA GLY A 134 -0.51 -8.88 19.34
C GLY A 134 -0.77 -7.38 19.18
N VAL A 135 -0.20 -6.74 18.15
CA VAL A 135 -0.34 -5.31 17.87
C VAL A 135 -0.69 -5.06 16.40
N PRO A 136 -1.45 -3.98 16.09
CA PRO A 136 -1.66 -3.55 14.71
C PRO A 136 -0.36 -3.00 14.11
N LEU A 137 -0.22 -3.08 12.79
CA LEU A 137 1.00 -2.64 12.11
C LEU A 137 0.75 -1.38 11.25
N ALA A 138 1.51 -0.31 11.49
CA ALA A 138 1.61 0.77 10.52
C ALA A 138 2.49 0.30 9.35
N ALA A 139 1.97 0.32 8.12
CA ALA A 139 2.72 -0.18 6.98
C ALA A 139 2.44 0.60 5.68
N PRO A 140 3.30 1.55 5.29
CA PRO A 140 3.39 2.02 3.92
C PRO A 140 4.06 0.96 3.03
N SER A 141 4.12 1.17 1.71
CA SER A 141 4.89 0.29 0.80
C SER A 141 6.38 0.22 1.18
N ALA A 142 7.02 -0.93 0.98
CA ALA A 142 8.40 -1.21 1.44
C ALA A 142 9.50 -0.75 0.46
N ASN A 143 9.28 0.33 -0.30
CA ASN A 143 10.27 0.95 -1.19
C ASN A 143 10.88 2.20 -0.57
N THR A 144 12.04 2.63 -1.04
CA THR A 144 12.56 3.99 -0.82
C THR A 144 11.58 5.00 -1.40
N SER A 145 11.32 6.10 -0.69
CA SER A 145 10.33 7.12 -1.08
C SER A 145 10.56 7.60 -2.52
N GLY A 146 9.48 7.73 -3.29
CA GLY A 146 9.51 8.16 -4.70
C GLY A 146 9.75 7.04 -5.72
N ARG A 147 10.24 5.85 -5.31
CA ARG A 147 10.39 4.69 -6.20
C ARG A 147 9.07 3.93 -6.38
N PRO A 148 8.94 3.07 -7.40
CA PRO A 148 7.84 2.14 -7.53
C PRO A 148 7.70 1.25 -6.29
N SER A 149 6.47 0.88 -5.94
CA SER A 149 6.20 -0.03 -4.82
C SER A 149 6.75 -1.43 -5.08
N THR A 150 7.20 -2.07 -4.02
CA THR A 150 7.80 -3.41 -4.07
C THR A 150 6.72 -4.48 -4.12
N THR A 151 6.82 -5.43 -5.05
CA THR A 151 5.85 -6.52 -5.26
C THR A 151 6.43 -7.90 -5.01
N THR A 152 7.73 -7.98 -4.65
CA THR A 152 8.42 -9.20 -4.24
C THR A 152 9.38 -8.89 -3.08
N ALA A 153 9.77 -9.92 -2.32
CA ALA A 153 10.77 -9.77 -1.26
C ALA A 153 12.13 -9.31 -1.80
N ALA A 154 12.50 -9.74 -3.00
CA ALA A 154 13.74 -9.31 -3.68
C ALA A 154 13.75 -7.80 -3.96
N HIS A 155 12.60 -7.22 -4.34
CA HIS A 155 12.48 -5.76 -4.50
C HIS A 155 12.64 -5.04 -3.15
N VAL A 156 12.09 -5.61 -2.05
CA VAL A 156 12.27 -5.04 -0.71
C VAL A 156 13.74 -5.07 -0.30
N MET A 157 14.42 -6.19 -0.48
CA MET A 157 15.87 -6.31 -0.20
C MET A 157 16.67 -5.31 -1.00
N HIS A 158 16.35 -5.12 -2.29
CA HIS A 158 17.04 -4.11 -3.12
C HIS A 158 16.97 -2.68 -2.54
N ASP A 159 15.85 -2.30 -1.94
CA ASP A 159 15.62 -0.93 -1.45
C ASP A 159 15.95 -0.75 0.04
N MET A 160 15.79 -1.81 0.85
CA MET A 160 15.76 -1.74 2.30
C MET A 160 16.84 -2.56 3.00
N ASP A 161 17.68 -3.30 2.28
CA ASP A 161 18.79 -4.05 2.92
C ASP A 161 19.69 -3.12 3.73
N GLY A 162 20.06 -3.57 4.92
CA GLY A 162 20.84 -2.80 5.89
C GLY A 162 20.08 -1.69 6.64
N LYS A 163 18.82 -1.41 6.29
CA LYS A 163 17.99 -0.36 6.92
C LYS A 163 16.89 -0.91 7.82
N ILE A 164 16.51 -2.17 7.65
CA ILE A 164 15.43 -2.83 8.37
C ILE A 164 15.88 -4.16 8.99
N ALA A 165 15.17 -4.61 10.00
CA ALA A 165 15.57 -5.80 10.73
C ALA A 165 15.41 -7.09 9.92
N ALA A 166 14.29 -7.23 9.19
CA ALA A 166 14.05 -8.43 8.40
C ALA A 166 13.04 -8.22 7.25
N VAL A 167 12.99 -9.20 6.35
CA VAL A 167 11.97 -9.34 5.29
C VAL A 167 11.36 -10.73 5.38
N LEU A 168 10.03 -10.80 5.34
CA LEU A 168 9.28 -12.04 5.19
C LEU A 168 8.98 -12.26 3.70
N ASP A 169 9.47 -13.37 3.12
CA ASP A 169 9.14 -13.71 1.74
C ASP A 169 7.82 -14.48 1.68
N GLY A 170 6.80 -13.83 1.12
CA GLY A 170 5.48 -14.40 0.85
C GLY A 170 5.22 -14.62 -0.64
N GLY A 171 6.27 -14.54 -1.47
CA GLY A 171 6.12 -14.61 -2.93
C GLY A 171 5.71 -13.27 -3.56
N ALA A 172 5.31 -13.32 -4.83
CA ALA A 172 4.86 -12.15 -5.56
C ALA A 172 3.44 -11.73 -5.15
N CYS A 173 3.20 -10.41 -5.09
CA CYS A 173 1.88 -9.86 -4.80
C CYS A 173 0.88 -10.17 -5.94
N GLY A 174 -0.31 -10.66 -5.58
CA GLY A 174 -1.32 -11.06 -6.57
C GLY A 174 -2.03 -9.89 -7.26
N VAL A 175 -2.15 -8.73 -6.58
CA VAL A 175 -2.79 -7.51 -7.13
C VAL A 175 -1.76 -6.58 -7.77
N GLY A 176 -0.61 -6.39 -7.12
CA GLY A 176 0.53 -5.63 -7.67
C GLY A 176 0.37 -4.11 -7.72
N VAL A 177 -0.76 -3.58 -7.24
CA VAL A 177 -1.01 -2.14 -7.07
C VAL A 177 -1.52 -1.89 -5.66
N GLU A 178 -1.44 -0.64 -5.20
CA GLU A 178 -1.85 -0.25 -3.86
C GLU A 178 -3.36 -0.48 -3.61
N SER A 179 -3.74 -0.53 -2.33
CA SER A 179 -5.14 -0.65 -1.93
C SER A 179 -5.98 0.54 -2.39
N THR A 180 -7.23 0.27 -2.73
CA THR A 180 -8.27 1.30 -2.87
C THR A 180 -8.44 2.01 -1.53
N VAL A 181 -8.46 3.35 -1.52
CA VAL A 181 -8.66 4.15 -0.31
C VAL A 181 -9.97 4.92 -0.41
N ILE A 182 -10.85 4.70 0.56
CA ILE A 182 -12.12 5.40 0.70
C ILE A 182 -12.21 6.08 2.08
N THR A 183 -12.64 7.33 2.13
CA THR A 183 -12.94 7.97 3.43
C THR A 183 -14.41 7.83 3.77
N LEU A 184 -14.65 7.46 5.03
CA LEU A 184 -15.95 7.37 5.67
C LEU A 184 -16.14 8.44 6.75
N ALA A 185 -15.14 9.32 6.92
CA ALA A 185 -15.16 10.42 7.90
C ALA A 185 -15.83 11.70 7.36
N LEU A 186 -16.51 11.63 6.23
CA LEU A 186 -17.26 12.71 5.61
C LEU A 186 -18.76 12.37 5.60
N GLU A 187 -19.59 13.37 5.33
CA GLU A 187 -21.05 13.16 5.18
C GLU A 187 -21.38 12.10 4.12
N ARG A 188 -20.63 12.08 3.01
CA ARG A 188 -20.71 11.05 1.98
C ARG A 188 -19.36 10.31 1.84
N PRO A 189 -19.38 8.99 1.69
CA PRO A 189 -18.18 8.24 1.37
C PRO A 189 -17.50 8.78 0.12
N ARG A 190 -16.18 8.90 0.13
CA ARG A 190 -15.42 9.46 -0.99
C ARG A 190 -14.19 8.61 -1.32
N LEU A 191 -14.06 8.24 -2.59
CA LEU A 191 -12.87 7.56 -3.11
C LEU A 191 -11.71 8.56 -3.18
N LEU A 192 -10.61 8.26 -2.46
CA LEU A 192 -9.40 9.08 -2.41
C LEU A 192 -8.26 8.52 -3.27
N ARG A 193 -8.21 7.20 -3.46
CA ARG A 193 -7.21 6.53 -4.30
C ARG A 193 -7.81 5.29 -4.93
N PRO A 194 -7.73 5.12 -6.27
CA PRO A 194 -8.11 3.87 -6.92
C PRO A 194 -7.13 2.75 -6.59
N GLY A 195 -7.57 1.50 -6.66
CA GLY A 195 -6.79 0.30 -6.41
C GLY A 195 -7.53 -0.95 -6.87
N GLY A 196 -7.30 -2.07 -6.18
CA GLY A 196 -7.89 -3.36 -6.57
C GLY A 196 -9.42 -3.44 -6.47
N ILE A 197 -10.07 -2.57 -5.70
CA ILE A 197 -11.54 -2.45 -5.65
C ILE A 197 -11.95 -1.23 -6.48
N THR A 198 -12.85 -1.41 -7.45
CA THR A 198 -13.26 -0.35 -8.36
C THR A 198 -14.34 0.56 -7.76
N LEU A 199 -14.54 1.74 -8.34
CA LEU A 199 -15.60 2.67 -7.94
C LEU A 199 -17.00 2.05 -8.10
N GLU A 200 -17.19 1.26 -9.17
CA GLU A 200 -18.45 0.57 -9.45
C GLU A 200 -18.75 -0.47 -8.35
N GLN A 201 -17.75 -1.22 -7.92
CA GLN A 201 -17.87 -2.17 -6.81
C GLN A 201 -18.21 -1.46 -5.50
N LEU A 202 -17.55 -0.32 -5.18
CA LEU A 202 -17.87 0.48 -4.01
C LEU A 202 -19.32 0.98 -4.06
N ARG A 203 -19.77 1.50 -5.21
CA ARG A 203 -21.14 1.97 -5.43
C ARG A 203 -22.17 0.85 -5.34
N SER A 204 -21.84 -0.36 -5.74
CA SER A 204 -22.75 -1.50 -5.61
C SER A 204 -23.07 -1.87 -4.15
N VAL A 205 -22.18 -1.52 -3.21
CA VAL A 205 -22.37 -1.76 -1.77
C VAL A 205 -22.94 -0.55 -1.04
N LEU A 206 -22.44 0.66 -1.34
CA LEU A 206 -22.77 1.87 -0.59
C LEU A 206 -23.80 2.78 -1.27
N GLY A 207 -24.12 2.53 -2.55
CA GLY A 207 -24.93 3.41 -3.37
C GLY A 207 -24.14 4.61 -3.88
N GLU A 208 -24.22 5.75 -3.21
CA GLU A 208 -23.49 6.96 -3.62
C GLU A 208 -22.07 6.99 -3.05
N VAL A 209 -21.09 7.14 -3.93
CA VAL A 209 -19.69 7.35 -3.57
C VAL A 209 -19.14 8.50 -4.41
N ASP A 210 -18.69 9.55 -3.74
CA ASP A 210 -18.01 10.68 -4.36
C ASP A 210 -16.61 10.28 -4.81
N VAL A 211 -16.04 11.07 -5.72
CA VAL A 211 -14.65 10.91 -6.16
C VAL A 211 -13.89 12.16 -5.82
N ASP A 212 -12.71 12.02 -5.20
CA ASP A 212 -11.91 13.16 -4.82
C ASP A 212 -11.32 13.85 -6.05
N ARG A 213 -11.31 15.20 -6.03
CA ARG A 213 -10.77 16.01 -7.13
C ARG A 213 -9.28 15.78 -7.37
N ALA A 214 -8.54 15.40 -6.34
CA ALA A 214 -7.13 15.04 -6.42
C ALA A 214 -6.82 13.91 -7.42
N LEU A 215 -7.81 13.11 -7.80
CA LEU A 215 -7.65 12.05 -8.80
C LEU A 215 -7.63 12.58 -10.24
N TYR A 216 -8.11 13.80 -10.46
CA TYR A 216 -8.20 14.41 -11.79
C TYR A 216 -7.43 15.71 -11.93
N GLU A 217 -7.14 16.38 -10.81
CA GLU A 217 -6.50 17.70 -10.75
C GLU A 217 -5.22 17.62 -9.90
N LYS A 218 -4.17 18.39 -10.27
CA LYS A 218 -3.01 18.56 -9.40
C LYS A 218 -3.41 19.34 -8.16
N ILE A 219 -3.15 18.75 -6.99
CA ILE A 219 -3.31 19.44 -5.71
C ILE A 219 -2.11 20.37 -5.51
N GLY A 220 -2.36 21.58 -4.99
CA GLY A 220 -1.29 22.49 -4.58
C GLY A 220 -0.47 21.95 -3.40
N ASP A 221 0.80 22.33 -3.31
CA ASP A 221 1.74 21.85 -2.29
C ASP A 221 1.31 22.17 -0.85
N ASP A 222 0.43 23.17 -0.65
CA ASP A 222 -0.06 23.62 0.65
C ASP A 222 -1.27 22.83 1.17
N VAL A 223 -1.80 21.87 0.41
CA VAL A 223 -2.99 21.10 0.82
C VAL A 223 -2.57 19.94 1.73
N LYS A 224 -3.15 19.89 2.93
CA LYS A 224 -3.01 18.75 3.85
C LYS A 224 -3.81 17.56 3.27
N VAL A 225 -3.12 16.47 2.97
CA VAL A 225 -3.73 15.29 2.34
C VAL A 225 -4.24 14.30 3.37
N SER A 226 -5.40 13.71 3.09
CA SER A 226 -6.08 12.78 4.00
C SER A 226 -5.66 11.31 3.81
N ALA A 227 -4.88 11.02 2.76
CA ALA A 227 -4.46 9.64 2.46
C ALA A 227 -3.08 9.58 1.79
N PRO A 228 -2.35 8.46 1.95
CA PRO A 228 -1.10 8.23 1.22
C PRO A 228 -1.31 8.26 -0.30
N GLY A 229 -0.36 8.87 -1.01
CA GLY A 229 -0.36 8.89 -2.48
C GLY A 229 -1.12 10.03 -3.15
N MET A 230 -1.66 11.00 -2.39
CA MET A 230 -2.41 12.13 -2.95
C MET A 230 -1.55 13.37 -3.28
N LYS A 231 -0.42 13.60 -2.60
CA LYS A 231 0.34 14.86 -2.68
C LYS A 231 1.62 14.75 -3.51
N TYR A 232 2.39 13.70 -3.29
CA TYR A 232 3.72 13.59 -3.90
C TYR A 232 3.68 12.81 -5.21
N ARG A 233 4.68 13.05 -6.06
CA ARG A 233 4.92 12.19 -7.23
C ARG A 233 5.34 10.81 -6.72
N HIS A 234 4.39 9.91 -6.65
CA HIS A 234 4.61 8.53 -6.26
C HIS A 234 4.78 7.63 -7.50
N TYR A 235 5.43 6.48 -7.28
CA TYR A 235 5.50 5.39 -8.27
C TYR A 235 6.13 5.79 -9.60
N ALA A 236 6.95 6.84 -9.60
CA ALA A 236 7.52 7.35 -10.82
C ALA A 236 8.76 6.54 -11.21
N PRO A 237 8.76 5.86 -12.36
CA PRO A 237 9.97 5.26 -12.90
C PRO A 237 10.98 6.37 -13.25
N LYS A 238 12.27 6.02 -13.26
CA LYS A 238 13.34 6.95 -13.69
C LYS A 238 13.24 7.28 -15.17
N ALA A 239 12.81 6.30 -15.97
CA ALA A 239 12.61 6.45 -17.40
C ALA A 239 11.34 7.26 -17.72
N PRO A 240 11.34 8.07 -18.78
CA PRO A 240 10.12 8.66 -19.32
C PRO A 240 9.14 7.58 -19.75
N VAL A 241 7.85 7.76 -19.45
CA VAL A 241 6.78 6.83 -19.86
C VAL A 241 5.89 7.53 -20.88
N THR A 242 5.70 6.90 -22.04
CA THR A 242 4.74 7.32 -23.06
C THR A 242 3.60 6.30 -23.13
N VAL A 243 2.37 6.75 -22.93
CA VAL A 243 1.17 5.91 -23.07
C VAL A 243 0.59 6.12 -24.47
N VAL A 244 0.56 5.05 -25.27
CA VAL A 244 -0.08 5.07 -26.60
C VAL A 244 -1.47 4.45 -26.46
N ARG A 245 -2.49 5.17 -26.93
CA ARG A 245 -3.90 4.75 -26.85
C ARG A 245 -4.51 4.67 -28.25
N GLY A 246 -5.32 3.66 -28.48
CA GLY A 246 -6.03 3.50 -29.73
C GLY A 246 -6.44 2.05 -29.98
N ASP A 247 -6.71 1.73 -31.22
CA ASP A 247 -6.89 0.36 -31.68
C ASP A 247 -5.65 -0.47 -31.37
N PRO A 248 -5.75 -1.67 -30.75
CA PRO A 248 -4.60 -2.42 -30.28
C PRO A 248 -3.56 -2.73 -31.36
N ASP A 249 -3.99 -3.18 -32.56
CA ASP A 249 -3.06 -3.54 -33.65
C ASP A 249 -2.34 -2.31 -34.21
N LYS A 250 -3.06 -1.19 -34.32
CA LYS A 250 -2.48 0.10 -34.75
C LYS A 250 -1.52 0.66 -33.73
N THR A 251 -1.84 0.51 -32.44
CA THR A 251 -0.95 0.94 -31.32
C THR A 251 0.32 0.12 -31.31
N ALA A 252 0.24 -1.21 -31.46
CA ALA A 252 1.40 -2.09 -31.52
C ALA A 252 2.31 -1.74 -32.71
N ALA A 253 1.73 -1.55 -33.89
CA ALA A 253 2.48 -1.13 -35.09
C ALA A 253 3.12 0.26 -34.91
N TYR A 254 2.41 1.21 -34.30
CA TYR A 254 2.96 2.55 -34.02
C TYR A 254 4.14 2.48 -33.05
N ILE A 255 4.01 1.74 -31.93
CA ILE A 255 5.07 1.55 -30.97
C ILE A 255 6.30 0.92 -31.64
N ALA A 256 6.11 -0.18 -32.38
CA ALA A 256 7.19 -0.87 -33.06
C ALA A 256 7.99 0.04 -34.05
N ALA A 257 7.27 0.98 -34.70
CA ALA A 257 7.89 1.94 -35.61
C ALA A 257 8.66 3.09 -34.91
N HIS A 258 8.46 3.28 -33.60
CA HIS A 258 9.03 4.39 -32.82
C HIS A 258 9.94 3.94 -31.67
N LEU A 259 10.38 2.67 -31.69
CA LEU A 259 11.31 2.14 -30.69
C LEU A 259 12.70 2.76 -30.85
N GLY A 260 13.26 3.22 -29.71
CA GLY A 260 14.67 3.60 -29.63
C GLY A 260 15.52 2.48 -29.02
N GLU A 261 16.84 2.58 -29.08
CA GLU A 261 17.79 1.56 -28.60
C GLU A 261 17.63 1.21 -27.09
N GLN A 262 17.08 2.10 -26.28
CA GLN A 262 16.88 1.91 -24.82
C GLN A 262 15.41 1.97 -24.45
N THR A 263 14.52 1.53 -25.32
CA THR A 263 13.08 1.54 -25.09
C THR A 263 12.62 0.18 -24.56
N GLY A 264 11.98 0.15 -23.38
CA GLY A 264 11.19 -1.00 -22.90
C GLY A 264 9.73 -0.81 -23.31
N VAL A 265 9.02 -1.90 -23.54
CA VAL A 265 7.59 -1.91 -23.89
C VAL A 265 6.81 -2.65 -22.82
N MET A 266 5.71 -2.06 -22.35
CA MET A 266 4.73 -2.73 -21.50
C MET A 266 3.47 -2.93 -22.32
N CYS A 267 3.12 -4.17 -22.59
CA CYS A 267 1.96 -4.56 -23.41
C CYS A 267 1.28 -5.81 -22.84
N PHE A 268 0.13 -6.17 -23.41
CA PHE A 268 -0.48 -7.48 -23.15
C PHE A 268 0.31 -8.58 -23.83
N ASP A 269 0.30 -9.80 -23.25
CA ASP A 269 1.09 -10.94 -23.70
C ASP A 269 0.89 -11.29 -25.20
N GLU A 270 -0.32 -11.12 -25.73
CA GLU A 270 -0.65 -11.33 -27.13
C GLU A 270 0.12 -10.43 -28.12
N TYR A 271 0.66 -9.29 -27.64
CA TYR A 271 1.44 -8.36 -28.46
C TYR A 271 2.95 -8.44 -28.23
N ARG A 272 3.41 -9.34 -27.38
CA ARG A 272 4.82 -9.47 -27.00
C ARG A 272 5.73 -9.66 -28.20
N ASP A 273 5.33 -10.51 -29.14
CA ASP A 273 6.10 -10.84 -30.32
C ASP A 273 6.17 -9.70 -31.35
N CYS A 274 5.37 -8.65 -31.19
CA CYS A 274 5.45 -7.43 -32.01
C CYS A 274 6.69 -6.58 -31.70
N PHE A 275 7.43 -6.87 -30.61
CA PHE A 275 8.55 -6.05 -30.13
C PHE A 275 9.85 -6.87 -29.97
N PRO A 276 10.37 -7.50 -31.05
CA PRO A 276 11.57 -8.31 -30.97
C PRO A 276 12.78 -7.45 -30.59
N GLY A 277 13.57 -7.92 -29.62
CA GLY A 277 14.76 -7.23 -29.14
C GLY A 277 14.52 -6.15 -28.07
N CYS A 278 13.27 -5.92 -27.70
CA CYS A 278 12.92 -5.06 -26.56
C CYS A 278 12.83 -5.85 -25.26
N VAL A 279 13.03 -5.16 -24.14
CA VAL A 279 12.56 -5.65 -22.83
C VAL A 279 11.04 -5.45 -22.81
N VAL A 280 10.30 -6.54 -22.74
CA VAL A 280 8.83 -6.57 -22.76
C VAL A 280 8.30 -7.13 -21.45
#